data_74d7ddbd87d7d068d9f6084d9402cefc
#
_entry.id   74d7ddbd87d7d068d9f6084d9402cefc
#
_cell.length_a   1.000
_cell.length_b   1.000
_cell.length_c   1.000
_cell.angle_alpha   90.00
_cell.angle_beta   90.00
_cell.angle_gamma   90.00
#
_symmetry.space_group_name_H-M   'P 1'
#
loop_
_entity.id
_entity.type
_entity.pdbx_description
1 polymer ?
#
loop_
_entity_poly.entity_id
_entity_poly.type
_entity_poly.pdbx_seq_one_letter_code
_entity_poly.pdbx_strand_id
1 'polypeptide(L)'
;NCICGLSKVKKDGKIGYVNKEGVEVIKPQYDEGLTFNEGYAAVRLGSKWLFYDSTGKAITEAIYDDAGGFKSGFAVVAKNNLYGYINASGELAIPLQFSYARNFTEGLAPASNAKWYWGYIDIKGDWIVKPLYDFTGEFENGEARVIKGNKVFYIDRQTKVLHD
;
A
#
# COMPACT_ATOMS: atom_id res chain seq x y z
N ASN A 1 16.99 4.53 6.66
CA ASN A 1 16.64 5.93 6.35
C ASN A 1 16.97 6.22 4.90
N CYS A 2 16.13 5.75 3.98
CA CYS A 2 16.20 6.26 2.62
C CYS A 2 15.51 7.63 2.60
N ILE A 3 16.30 8.67 2.84
CA ILE A 3 15.88 10.03 2.57
C ILE A 3 15.93 10.16 1.06
N CYS A 4 14.85 9.82 0.39
CA CYS A 4 14.72 9.93 -1.08
C CYS A 4 14.69 11.39 -1.56
N GLY A 5 15.21 12.29 -0.77
CA GLY A 5 15.59 13.64 -1.18
C GLY A 5 14.47 14.58 -1.62
N LEU A 6 13.23 14.13 -1.77
CA LEU A 6 12.11 14.98 -2.15
C LEU A 6 11.19 15.29 -0.99
N SER A 7 10.88 16.57 -0.83
CA SER A 7 9.94 17.08 0.18
C SER A 7 8.65 17.53 -0.49
N LYS A 8 7.53 17.15 0.10
CA LYS A 8 6.21 17.60 -0.35
C LYS A 8 6.04 19.10 -0.08
N VAL A 9 5.57 19.83 -1.08
CA VAL A 9 5.25 21.25 -0.98
C VAL A 9 3.83 21.51 -1.45
N LYS A 10 3.21 22.55 -0.90
CA LYS A 10 1.88 23.00 -1.32
C LYS A 10 1.98 24.46 -1.80
N LYS A 11 1.51 24.71 -3.03
CA LYS A 11 1.46 26.03 -3.64
C LYS A 11 0.11 26.22 -4.31
N ASP A 12 -0.57 27.32 -3.98
CA ASP A 12 -1.91 27.62 -4.50
C ASP A 12 -2.92 26.47 -4.35
N GLY A 13 -2.85 25.77 -3.22
CA GLY A 13 -3.71 24.61 -2.92
C GLY A 13 -3.30 23.30 -3.60
N LYS A 14 -2.26 23.30 -4.42
CA LYS A 14 -1.78 22.12 -5.15
C LYS A 14 -0.50 21.55 -4.55
N ILE A 15 -0.37 20.24 -4.62
CA ILE A 15 0.77 19.48 -4.14
C ILE A 15 1.79 19.24 -5.24
N GLY A 16 3.05 19.45 -4.92
CA GLY A 16 4.21 19.11 -5.71
C GLY A 16 5.37 18.65 -4.80
N TYR A 17 6.54 18.46 -5.38
CA TYR A 17 7.72 17.99 -4.64
C TYR A 17 8.97 18.71 -5.10
N VAL A 18 9.80 19.08 -4.12
CA VAL A 18 11.08 19.75 -4.31
C VAL A 18 12.23 18.87 -3.79
N ASN A 19 13.40 19.05 -4.36
CA ASN A 19 14.62 18.45 -3.85
C ASN A 19 15.18 19.23 -2.64
N LYS A 20 16.32 18.80 -2.11
CA LYS A 20 16.99 19.45 -0.96
C LYS A 20 17.40 20.89 -1.21
N GLU A 21 17.65 21.25 -2.45
CA GLU A 21 18.01 22.60 -2.90
C GLU A 21 16.77 23.48 -3.13
N GLY A 22 15.56 22.96 -2.93
CA GLY A 22 14.30 23.67 -3.14
C GLY A 22 13.86 23.75 -4.61
N VAL A 23 14.51 22.98 -5.49
CA VAL A 23 14.13 22.91 -6.90
C VAL A 23 12.92 22.01 -7.09
N GLU A 24 11.92 22.48 -7.82
CA GLU A 24 10.73 21.70 -8.16
C GLU A 24 11.10 20.53 -9.08
N VAL A 25 10.93 19.29 -8.57
CA VAL A 25 11.09 18.06 -9.34
C VAL A 25 9.73 17.61 -9.91
N ILE A 26 8.68 17.76 -9.10
CA ILE A 26 7.30 17.54 -9.52
C ILE A 26 6.54 18.84 -9.25
N LYS A 27 6.04 19.46 -10.32
CA LYS A 27 5.33 20.74 -10.22
C LYS A 27 4.08 20.63 -9.35
N PRO A 28 3.78 21.65 -8.53
CA PRO A 28 2.52 21.74 -7.80
C PRO A 28 1.31 21.80 -8.74
N GLN A 29 0.65 20.67 -8.92
CA GLN A 29 -0.53 20.53 -9.79
C GLN A 29 -1.53 19.50 -9.29
N TYR A 30 -1.16 18.72 -8.27
CA TYR A 30 -1.96 17.61 -7.73
C TYR A 30 -2.85 18.07 -6.58
N ASP A 31 -4.01 17.44 -6.45
CA ASP A 31 -4.97 17.74 -5.38
C ASP A 31 -4.55 17.12 -4.06
N GLU A 32 -3.84 16.00 -4.12
CA GLU A 32 -3.32 15.29 -2.97
C GLU A 32 -1.98 14.61 -3.31
N GLY A 33 -1.19 14.29 -2.30
CA GLY A 33 0.07 13.59 -2.48
C GLY A 33 0.57 12.97 -1.18
N LEU A 34 1.06 11.75 -1.27
CA LEU A 34 1.69 11.05 -0.15
C LEU A 34 3.18 11.44 -0.05
N THR A 35 3.75 11.21 1.12
CA THR A 35 5.21 11.37 1.32
C THR A 35 5.95 10.32 0.50
N PHE A 36 7.11 10.70 -0.06
CA PHE A 36 8.01 9.74 -0.70
C PHE A 36 8.42 8.65 0.29
N ASN A 37 8.24 7.42 -0.11
CA ASN A 37 8.68 6.25 0.63
C ASN A 37 9.26 5.21 -0.33
N GLU A 38 10.37 4.59 0.02
CA GLU A 38 11.11 3.66 -0.83
C GLU A 38 11.44 4.22 -2.24
N GLY A 39 11.51 5.55 -2.40
CA GLY A 39 11.81 6.22 -3.66
C GLY A 39 10.60 6.55 -4.53
N TYR A 40 9.39 6.36 -4.04
CA TYR A 40 8.14 6.57 -4.78
C TYR A 40 7.12 7.35 -3.97
N ALA A 41 6.25 8.08 -4.66
CA ALA A 41 5.09 8.73 -4.06
C ALA A 41 3.86 8.64 -4.95
N ALA A 42 2.71 8.40 -4.33
CA ALA A 42 1.43 8.51 -4.98
C ALA A 42 0.92 9.96 -4.93
N VAL A 43 0.34 10.42 -6.02
CA VAL A 43 -0.32 11.71 -6.14
C VAL A 43 -1.68 11.54 -6.78
N ARG A 44 -2.62 12.42 -6.44
CA ARG A 44 -3.98 12.40 -6.97
C ARG A 44 -4.25 13.62 -7.85
N LEU A 45 -4.77 13.36 -9.02
CA LEU A 45 -5.28 14.37 -9.95
C LEU A 45 -6.77 14.11 -10.19
N GLY A 46 -7.63 15.02 -9.72
CA GLY A 46 -9.06 14.78 -9.71
C GLY A 46 -9.42 13.59 -8.83
N SER A 47 -10.02 12.56 -9.40
CA SER A 47 -10.43 11.34 -8.70
C SER A 47 -9.44 10.17 -8.85
N LYS A 48 -8.31 10.37 -9.54
CA LYS A 48 -7.39 9.28 -9.89
C LYS A 48 -5.99 9.49 -9.34
N TRP A 49 -5.41 8.40 -8.88
CA TRP A 49 -4.05 8.30 -8.38
C TRP A 49 -3.08 7.78 -9.43
N LEU A 50 -1.85 8.29 -9.38
CA LEU A 50 -0.70 7.81 -10.11
C LEU A 50 0.54 7.87 -9.22
N PHE A 51 1.63 7.28 -9.68
CA PHE A 51 2.87 7.19 -8.92
C PHE A 51 4.03 7.83 -9.67
N TYR A 52 4.90 8.49 -8.92
CA TYR A 52 6.17 9.06 -9.38
C TYR A 52 7.34 8.40 -8.67
N ASP A 53 8.44 8.24 -9.38
CA ASP A 53 9.74 7.98 -8.78
C ASP A 53 10.42 9.28 -8.31
N SER A 54 11.55 9.15 -7.61
CA SER A 54 12.29 10.29 -7.06
C SER A 54 13.01 11.17 -8.10
N THR A 55 13.01 10.75 -9.36
CA THR A 55 13.52 11.58 -10.48
C THR A 55 12.45 12.50 -11.07
N GLY A 56 11.21 12.34 -10.63
CA GLY A 56 10.06 13.07 -11.18
C GLY A 56 9.44 12.41 -12.41
N LYS A 57 9.77 11.13 -12.66
CA LYS A 57 9.16 10.33 -13.71
C LYS A 57 7.93 9.59 -13.19
N ALA A 58 6.81 9.72 -13.89
CA ALA A 58 5.64 8.90 -13.61
C ALA A 58 5.90 7.43 -13.97
N ILE A 59 5.61 6.52 -13.05
CA ILE A 59 5.75 5.07 -13.26
C ILE A 59 4.40 4.40 -13.57
N THR A 60 3.29 5.11 -13.36
CA THR A 60 1.94 4.65 -13.74
C THR A 60 1.17 5.78 -14.42
N GLU A 61 0.09 5.44 -15.11
CA GLU A 61 -0.95 6.38 -15.49
C GLU A 61 -1.86 6.70 -14.31
N ALA A 62 -2.66 7.77 -14.41
CA ALA A 62 -3.66 8.18 -13.43
C ALA A 62 -4.94 7.34 -13.59
N ILE A 63 -4.92 6.09 -13.10
CA ILE A 63 -5.99 5.11 -13.33
C ILE A 63 -6.58 4.51 -12.06
N TYR A 64 -5.93 4.68 -10.91
CA TYR A 64 -6.36 4.07 -9.65
C TYR A 64 -7.32 4.98 -8.89
N ASP A 65 -8.33 4.38 -8.27
CA ASP A 65 -9.32 5.09 -7.44
C ASP A 65 -8.79 5.36 -6.03
N ASP A 66 -7.85 4.52 -5.57
CA ASP A 66 -7.15 4.67 -4.30
C ASP A 66 -5.72 4.14 -4.41
N ALA A 67 -4.82 4.66 -3.58
CA ALA A 67 -3.41 4.29 -3.58
C ALA A 67 -2.78 4.48 -2.20
N GLY A 68 -1.96 3.53 -1.78
CA GLY A 68 -1.10 3.62 -0.60
C GLY A 68 0.35 3.97 -0.97
N GLY A 69 1.17 4.23 0.04
CA GLY A 69 2.62 4.38 -0.14
C GLY A 69 3.31 3.03 -0.37
N PHE A 70 4.50 3.08 -0.96
CA PHE A 70 5.35 1.89 -1.10
C PHE A 70 5.83 1.40 0.26
N LYS A 71 5.72 0.11 0.47
CA LYS A 71 6.28 -0.61 1.63
C LYS A 71 6.65 -2.02 1.21
N SER A 72 7.85 -2.46 1.56
CA SER A 72 8.39 -3.78 1.19
C SER A 72 8.38 -4.05 -0.33
N GLY A 73 8.61 -3.01 -1.14
CA GLY A 73 8.68 -3.08 -2.59
C GLY A 73 7.33 -3.05 -3.32
N PHE A 74 6.21 -2.91 -2.61
CA PHE A 74 4.86 -2.88 -3.17
C PHE A 74 4.06 -1.68 -2.69
N ALA A 75 3.12 -1.21 -3.51
CA ALA A 75 2.10 -0.26 -3.10
C ALA A 75 0.71 -0.86 -3.35
N VAL A 76 -0.16 -0.73 -2.37
CA VAL A 76 -1.57 -1.11 -2.49
C VAL A 76 -2.27 -0.12 -3.42
N VAL A 77 -3.02 -0.62 -4.38
CA VAL A 77 -3.85 0.18 -5.28
C VAL A 77 -5.26 -0.39 -5.36
N ALA A 78 -6.23 0.47 -5.62
CA ALA A 78 -7.60 0.06 -5.83
C ALA A 78 -8.17 0.63 -7.13
N LYS A 79 -9.01 -0.16 -7.79
CA LYS A 79 -9.78 0.26 -8.95
C LYS A 79 -11.07 -0.55 -9.00
N ASN A 80 -12.21 0.13 -9.25
CA ASN A 80 -13.52 -0.50 -9.29
C ASN A 80 -13.84 -1.32 -8.03
N ASN A 81 -13.49 -0.80 -6.85
CA ASN A 81 -13.67 -1.43 -5.54
C ASN A 81 -12.88 -2.75 -5.33
N LEU A 82 -11.89 -3.03 -6.15
CA LEU A 82 -10.98 -4.15 -5.98
C LEU A 82 -9.55 -3.65 -5.72
N TYR A 83 -8.88 -4.32 -4.82
CA TYR A 83 -7.52 -4.03 -4.37
C TYR A 83 -6.51 -5.03 -4.94
N GLY A 84 -5.35 -4.53 -5.24
CA GLY A 84 -4.19 -5.29 -5.68
C GLY A 84 -2.91 -4.53 -5.35
N TYR A 85 -1.80 -4.91 -5.96
CA TYR A 85 -0.49 -4.33 -5.65
C TYR A 85 0.30 -4.05 -6.91
N ILE A 86 0.92 -2.87 -6.98
CA ILE A 86 1.94 -2.56 -7.98
C ILE A 86 3.34 -2.77 -7.41
N ASN A 87 4.28 -3.08 -8.28
CA ASN A 87 5.71 -3.13 -7.98
C ASN A 87 6.40 -1.80 -8.29
N ALA A 88 7.70 -1.73 -8.06
CA ALA A 88 8.54 -0.55 -8.30
C ALA A 88 8.65 -0.15 -9.79
N SER A 89 8.30 -1.04 -10.72
CA SER A 89 8.20 -0.72 -12.16
C SER A 89 6.85 -0.12 -12.55
N GLY A 90 5.91 0.00 -11.60
CA GLY A 90 4.55 0.48 -11.85
C GLY A 90 3.63 -0.58 -12.44
N GLU A 91 4.08 -1.83 -12.51
CA GLU A 91 3.29 -2.95 -13.00
C GLU A 91 2.40 -3.52 -11.91
N LEU A 92 1.21 -3.98 -12.27
CA LEU A 92 0.29 -4.67 -11.37
C LEU A 92 0.83 -6.08 -11.08
N ALA A 93 1.64 -6.20 -10.02
CA ALA A 93 2.30 -7.45 -9.62
C ALA A 93 1.31 -8.48 -9.04
N ILE A 94 0.32 -8.00 -8.29
CA ILE A 94 -0.79 -8.81 -7.78
C ILE A 94 -2.09 -8.21 -8.30
N PRO A 95 -2.89 -8.98 -9.07
CA PRO A 95 -4.10 -8.47 -9.71
C PRO A 95 -5.11 -7.87 -8.74
N LEU A 96 -5.93 -6.94 -9.23
CA LEU A 96 -7.07 -6.36 -8.52
C LEU A 96 -8.13 -7.44 -8.29
N GLN A 97 -8.19 -8.01 -7.10
CA GLN A 97 -9.07 -9.14 -6.79
C GLN A 97 -9.58 -9.19 -5.35
N PHE A 98 -8.98 -8.42 -4.45
CA PHE A 98 -9.34 -8.41 -3.03
C PHE A 98 -10.39 -7.33 -2.75
N SER A 99 -11.30 -7.58 -1.82
CA SER A 99 -12.26 -6.55 -1.38
C SER A 99 -11.57 -5.46 -0.56
N TYR A 100 -10.50 -5.80 0.13
CA TYR A 100 -9.57 -4.87 0.76
C TYR A 100 -8.19 -5.52 0.88
N ALA A 101 -7.15 -4.70 0.95
CA ALA A 101 -5.78 -5.17 1.12
C ALA A 101 -4.93 -4.12 1.86
N ARG A 102 -3.92 -4.59 2.60
CA ARG A 102 -2.99 -3.75 3.35
C ARG A 102 -1.56 -4.04 2.95
N ASN A 103 -0.63 -3.29 3.52
CA ASN A 103 0.79 -3.40 3.21
C ASN A 103 1.37 -4.78 3.54
N PHE A 104 2.38 -5.15 2.78
CA PHE A 104 3.25 -6.27 3.12
C PHE A 104 4.13 -5.94 4.33
N THR A 105 4.15 -6.84 5.29
CA THR A 105 5.10 -6.84 6.41
C THR A 105 5.58 -8.27 6.61
N GLU A 106 6.87 -8.45 6.80
CA GLU A 106 7.48 -9.77 6.99
C GLU A 106 7.10 -10.79 5.89
N GLY A 107 6.87 -10.30 4.65
CA GLY A 107 6.54 -11.13 3.49
C GLY A 107 5.07 -11.56 3.39
N LEU A 108 4.20 -11.10 4.27
CA LEU A 108 2.77 -11.37 4.26
C LEU A 108 1.95 -10.08 4.28
N ALA A 109 0.82 -10.07 3.60
CA ALA A 109 -0.11 -8.94 3.60
C ALA A 109 -1.52 -9.37 4.02
N PRO A 110 -2.16 -8.62 4.92
CA PRO A 110 -3.57 -8.80 5.20
C PRO A 110 -4.40 -8.48 3.96
N ALA A 111 -5.30 -9.37 3.60
CA ALA A 111 -6.24 -9.15 2.50
C ALA A 111 -7.60 -9.79 2.82
N SER A 112 -8.66 -9.27 2.23
CA SER A 112 -10.00 -9.82 2.40
C SER A 112 -10.58 -10.34 1.09
N ASN A 113 -11.36 -11.41 1.19
CA ASN A 113 -12.08 -11.99 0.07
C ASN A 113 -13.41 -11.25 -0.20
N ALA A 114 -14.15 -11.68 -1.23
CA ALA A 114 -15.43 -11.09 -1.61
C ALA A 114 -16.52 -11.15 -0.51
N LYS A 115 -16.35 -11.99 0.50
CA LYS A 115 -17.23 -12.09 1.69
C LYS A 115 -16.74 -11.27 2.88
N TRP A 116 -15.69 -10.47 2.69
CA TRP A 116 -15.05 -9.65 3.73
C TRP A 116 -14.39 -10.43 4.87
N TYR A 117 -14.10 -11.72 4.65
CA TYR A 117 -13.23 -12.46 5.55
C TYR A 117 -11.78 -12.19 5.21
N TRP A 118 -10.96 -12.04 6.25
CA TRP A 118 -9.56 -11.69 6.18
C TRP A 118 -8.65 -12.90 6.35
N GLY A 119 -7.55 -12.88 5.65
CA GLY A 119 -6.45 -13.82 5.75
C GLY A 119 -5.14 -13.13 5.40
N TYR A 120 -4.13 -13.90 5.03
CA TYR A 120 -2.84 -13.37 4.59
C TYR A 120 -2.43 -13.97 3.26
N ILE A 121 -1.91 -13.11 2.39
CA ILE A 121 -1.33 -13.49 1.10
C ILE A 121 0.18 -13.30 1.12
N ASP A 122 0.87 -14.07 0.30
CA ASP A 122 2.29 -13.88 0.03
C ASP A 122 2.52 -12.86 -1.12
N ILE A 123 3.79 -12.63 -1.46
CA ILE A 123 4.18 -11.68 -2.53
C ILE A 123 3.76 -12.11 -3.94
N LYS A 124 3.25 -13.34 -4.12
CA LYS A 124 2.66 -13.81 -5.37
C LYS A 124 1.15 -13.59 -5.42
N GLY A 125 0.54 -13.22 -4.29
CA GLY A 125 -0.91 -13.08 -4.15
C GLY A 125 -1.62 -14.37 -3.75
N ASP A 126 -0.88 -15.40 -3.34
CA ASP A 126 -1.44 -16.68 -2.90
C ASP A 126 -1.80 -16.63 -1.41
N TRP A 127 -2.94 -17.22 -1.06
CA TRP A 127 -3.37 -17.34 0.34
C TRP A 127 -2.45 -18.28 1.12
N ILE A 128 -1.67 -17.75 2.03
CA ILE A 128 -0.88 -18.52 3.01
C ILE A 128 -1.73 -18.82 4.24
N VAL A 129 -2.50 -17.84 4.70
CA VAL A 129 -3.51 -18.02 5.74
C VAL A 129 -4.87 -17.76 5.10
N LYS A 130 -5.72 -18.79 5.06
CA LYS A 130 -7.04 -18.71 4.43
C LYS A 130 -7.89 -17.59 5.06
N PRO A 131 -8.74 -16.91 4.26
CA PRO A 131 -9.59 -15.82 4.75
C PRO A 131 -10.75 -16.34 5.59
N LEU A 132 -10.50 -16.53 6.90
CA LEU A 132 -11.42 -17.08 7.89
C LEU A 132 -11.63 -16.16 9.10
N TYR A 133 -10.99 -14.99 9.10
CA TYR A 133 -11.02 -14.03 10.21
C TYR A 133 -11.91 -12.84 9.88
N ASP A 134 -12.48 -12.22 10.90
CA ASP A 134 -13.23 -10.97 10.75
C ASP A 134 -12.28 -9.78 10.60
N PHE A 135 -11.05 -9.92 11.07
CA PHE A 135 -9.98 -8.95 10.93
C PHE A 135 -8.61 -9.61 11.08
N THR A 136 -7.63 -9.11 10.33
CA THR A 136 -6.21 -9.46 10.48
C THR A 136 -5.36 -8.20 10.49
N GLY A 137 -4.49 -8.06 11.50
CA GLY A 137 -3.48 -7.00 11.56
C GLY A 137 -2.25 -7.33 10.72
N GLU A 138 -1.32 -6.40 10.60
CA GLU A 138 -0.01 -6.66 10.00
C GLU A 138 0.85 -7.54 10.93
N PHE A 139 1.72 -8.37 10.34
CA PHE A 139 2.72 -9.11 11.10
C PHE A 139 3.80 -8.17 11.65
N GLU A 140 4.13 -8.35 12.91
CA GLU A 140 5.20 -7.64 13.58
C GLU A 140 5.90 -8.59 14.56
N ASN A 141 7.22 -8.73 14.45
CA ASN A 141 8.02 -9.65 15.26
C ASN A 141 7.52 -11.11 15.22
N GLY A 142 7.06 -11.58 14.07
CA GLY A 142 6.62 -12.96 13.85
C GLY A 142 5.20 -13.28 14.31
N GLU A 143 4.45 -12.31 14.82
CA GLU A 143 3.06 -12.46 15.24
C GLU A 143 2.13 -11.42 14.63
N ALA A 144 0.85 -11.74 14.56
CA ALA A 144 -0.18 -10.83 14.11
C ALA A 144 -1.45 -10.93 14.93
N ARG A 145 -2.05 -9.79 15.24
CA ARG A 145 -3.34 -9.70 15.91
C ARG A 145 -4.46 -10.07 14.94
N VAL A 146 -5.33 -10.98 15.34
CA VAL A 146 -6.49 -11.39 14.55
C VAL A 146 -7.76 -11.37 15.40
N ILE A 147 -8.91 -11.22 14.74
CA ILE A 147 -10.23 -11.25 15.37
C ILE A 147 -11.06 -12.31 14.68
N LYS A 148 -11.69 -13.17 15.46
CA LYS A 148 -12.66 -14.16 14.98
C LYS A 148 -13.85 -14.25 15.95
N GLY A 149 -15.03 -13.91 15.46
CA GLY A 149 -16.18 -13.70 16.33
C GLY A 149 -15.89 -12.55 17.32
N ASN A 150 -16.12 -12.80 18.60
CA ASN A 150 -15.85 -11.82 19.66
C ASN A 150 -14.47 -12.02 20.34
N LYS A 151 -13.61 -12.86 19.75
CA LYS A 151 -12.30 -13.19 20.31
C LYS A 151 -11.19 -12.46 19.57
N VAL A 152 -10.28 -11.87 20.32
CA VAL A 152 -9.02 -11.30 19.87
C VAL A 152 -7.90 -12.23 20.32
N PHE A 153 -6.98 -12.55 19.43
CA PHE A 153 -5.81 -13.37 19.77
C PHE A 153 -4.68 -13.09 18.76
N TYR A 154 -3.51 -13.62 19.05
CA TYR A 154 -2.33 -13.47 18.23
C TYR A 154 -1.93 -14.83 17.64
N ILE A 155 -1.56 -14.81 16.37
CA ILE A 155 -1.13 -16.00 15.64
C ILE A 155 0.27 -15.81 15.06
N ASP A 156 1.00 -16.91 14.90
CA ASP A 156 2.19 -16.97 14.08
C ASP A 156 1.84 -17.23 12.59
N ARG A 157 2.86 -17.31 11.75
CA ARG A 157 2.70 -17.54 10.31
C ARG A 157 2.10 -18.92 9.95
N GLN A 158 2.11 -19.86 10.89
CA GLN A 158 1.50 -21.18 10.78
C GLN A 158 0.09 -21.24 11.38
N THR A 159 -0.46 -20.08 11.76
CA THR A 159 -1.77 -19.93 12.41
C THR A 159 -1.88 -20.52 13.83
N LYS A 160 -0.72 -20.80 14.45
CA LYS A 160 -0.70 -21.22 15.84
C LYS A 160 -1.05 -20.01 16.73
N VAL A 161 -2.02 -20.19 17.63
CA VAL A 161 -2.35 -19.18 18.64
C VAL A 161 -1.19 -19.09 19.65
N LEU A 162 -0.67 -17.88 19.82
CA LEU A 162 0.43 -17.59 20.71
C LEU A 162 -0.05 -17.11 22.07
N HIS A 163 -1.00 -16.20 22.08
CA HIS A 163 -1.64 -15.64 23.29
C HIS A 163 -2.94 -14.89 22.93
N ASP A 164 -3.73 -14.60 23.95
CA ASP A 164 -4.97 -13.80 23.87
C ASP A 164 -4.67 -12.31 24.13
#